data_f9663aad527d32f48408e01a2b2c2638
#
_entry.id   f9663aad527d32f48408e01a2b2c2638
#
_cell.length_a   1.000
_cell.length_b   1.000
_cell.length_c   1.000
_cell.angle_alpha   90.00
_cell.angle_beta   90.00
_cell.angle_gamma   90.00
#
_symmetry.space_group_name_H-M   'P 1'
#
loop_
_entity.id
_entity.type
_entity.pdbx_description
1 polymer ?
#
loop_
_entity_poly.entity_id
_entity_poly.type
_entity_poly.pdbx_seq_one_letter_code
_entity_poly.pdbx_strand_id
1 'polypeptide(L)'
;MRVVGAAEARRLNHRYRGRDYATDVLAFAYDAPRGSVHGDLVLCAPVIAREALEQGKPLKAHFAHLTVHGLLHLQGYDHVGTRDSARMEARERKLLAKLGYPDPYAG
;
A
#
# COMPACT_ATOMS: atom_id res chain seq x y z
N MET A 1 -9.43 -3.13 7.09
CA MET A 1 -8.60 -1.96 6.76
C MET A 1 -8.76 -0.90 7.85
N ARG A 2 -7.66 -0.37 8.34
CA ARG A 2 -7.66 0.70 9.35
C ARG A 2 -6.84 1.88 8.88
N VAL A 3 -7.30 3.09 9.21
CA VAL A 3 -6.54 4.32 8.99
C VAL A 3 -6.10 4.81 10.37
N VAL A 4 -4.81 5.04 10.54
CA VAL A 4 -4.21 5.36 11.84
C VAL A 4 -3.35 6.61 11.78
N GLY A 5 -3.02 7.16 12.95
CA GLY A 5 -2.06 8.25 13.07
C GLY A 5 -0.61 7.76 13.09
N ALA A 6 0.34 8.70 13.12
CA ALA A 6 1.76 8.39 13.04
C ALA A 6 2.28 7.56 14.22
N ALA A 7 1.83 7.87 15.45
CA ALA A 7 2.27 7.15 16.65
C ALA A 7 1.87 5.68 16.62
N GLU A 8 0.64 5.38 16.20
CA GLU A 8 0.16 4.01 16.10
C GLU A 8 0.84 3.26 14.97
N ALA A 9 1.03 3.89 13.80
CA ALA A 9 1.75 3.30 12.69
C ALA A 9 3.19 2.95 13.07
N ARG A 10 3.87 3.84 13.78
CA ARG A 10 5.24 3.60 14.28
C ARG A 10 5.28 2.40 15.23
N ARG A 11 4.33 2.32 16.18
CA ARG A 11 4.24 1.19 17.11
C ARG A 11 4.05 -0.13 16.38
N LEU A 12 3.13 -0.18 15.42
CA LEU A 12 2.84 -1.39 14.65
C LEU A 12 4.03 -1.80 13.79
N ASN A 13 4.69 -0.85 13.16
CA ASN A 13 5.85 -1.12 12.33
C ASN A 13 7.02 -1.65 13.18
N HIS A 14 7.24 -1.06 14.36
CA HIS A 14 8.26 -1.54 15.30
C HIS A 14 7.94 -2.94 15.81
N ARG A 15 6.70 -3.17 16.23
CA ARG A 15 6.28 -4.45 16.80
C ARG A 15 6.35 -5.61 15.81
N TYR A 16 5.92 -5.39 14.57
CA TYR A 16 5.78 -6.45 13.58
C TYR A 16 6.91 -6.52 12.56
N ARG A 17 7.65 -5.46 12.37
CA ARG A 17 8.76 -5.40 11.39
C ARG A 17 10.09 -4.97 11.98
N GLY A 18 10.14 -4.63 13.25
CA GLY A 18 11.34 -4.18 13.94
C GLY A 18 11.84 -2.81 13.48
N ARG A 19 11.00 -2.01 12.84
CA ARG A 19 11.37 -0.70 12.30
C ARG A 19 10.72 0.41 13.10
N ASP A 20 11.52 1.27 13.70
CA ASP A 20 11.05 2.32 14.61
C ASP A 20 10.78 3.65 13.88
N TYR A 21 9.85 3.61 12.93
CA TYR A 21 9.33 4.79 12.25
C TYR A 21 7.92 4.53 11.72
N ALA A 22 7.16 5.60 11.47
CA ALA A 22 5.85 5.49 10.86
C ALA A 22 6.02 5.27 9.35
N THR A 23 5.40 4.19 8.84
CA THR A 23 5.35 3.91 7.40
C THR A 23 3.97 4.28 6.84
N ASP A 24 3.85 4.36 5.52
CA ASP A 24 2.60 4.72 4.85
C ASP A 24 1.55 3.60 4.92
N VAL A 25 1.93 2.37 4.62
CA VAL A 25 1.02 1.22 4.63
C VAL A 25 1.69 -0.01 5.20
N LEU A 26 0.94 -0.76 6.01
CA LEU A 26 1.32 -2.08 6.51
C LEU A 26 0.28 -3.08 6.05
N ALA A 27 0.73 -4.18 5.47
CA ALA A 27 -0.12 -5.28 5.03
C ALA A 27 0.21 -6.52 5.87
N PHE A 28 -0.80 -7.09 6.52
CA PHE A 28 -0.68 -8.29 7.34
C PHE A 28 -1.49 -9.40 6.70
N ALA A 29 -0.80 -10.39 6.12
CA ALA A 29 -1.46 -11.56 5.54
C ALA A 29 -1.68 -12.62 6.60
N TYR A 30 -2.85 -13.24 6.60
CA TYR A 30 -3.16 -14.39 7.45
C TYR A 30 -3.20 -15.64 6.60
N ASP A 31 -3.00 -16.80 7.23
CA ASP A 31 -3.17 -18.08 6.56
C ASP A 31 -4.60 -18.19 6.05
N ALA A 32 -4.72 -18.50 4.76
CA ALA A 32 -6.01 -18.53 4.08
C ALA A 32 -6.07 -19.65 3.04
N PRO A 33 -7.26 -20.17 2.73
CA PRO A 33 -7.40 -21.09 1.62
C PRO A 33 -6.90 -20.48 0.33
N ARG A 34 -6.36 -21.34 -0.54
CA ARG A 34 -5.86 -20.91 -1.85
C ARG A 34 -6.93 -20.18 -2.64
N GLY A 35 -6.60 -19.01 -3.19
CA GLY A 35 -7.52 -18.17 -3.93
C GLY A 35 -8.29 -17.17 -3.08
N SER A 36 -8.11 -17.20 -1.76
CA SER A 36 -8.71 -16.22 -0.84
C SER A 36 -7.69 -15.15 -0.48
N VAL A 37 -8.19 -13.95 -0.18
CA VAL A 37 -7.36 -12.87 0.37
C VAL A 37 -7.81 -12.64 1.81
N HIS A 38 -6.95 -13.00 2.77
CA HIS A 38 -7.21 -12.80 4.19
C HIS A 38 -6.06 -12.00 4.79
N GLY A 39 -6.39 -10.84 5.30
CA GLY A 39 -5.38 -9.99 5.93
C GLY A 39 -5.95 -8.63 6.30
N ASP A 40 -5.09 -7.82 6.90
CA ASP A 40 -5.41 -6.45 7.27
C ASP A 40 -4.48 -5.47 6.59
N LEU A 41 -5.04 -4.32 6.22
CA LEU A 41 -4.28 -3.15 5.80
C LEU A 41 -4.36 -2.07 6.87
N VAL A 42 -3.23 -1.50 7.20
CA VAL A 42 -3.14 -0.33 8.09
C VAL A 42 -2.52 0.81 7.30
N LEU A 43 -3.26 1.89 7.13
CA LEU A 43 -2.84 3.07 6.37
C LEU A 43 -2.56 4.22 7.33
N CYS A 44 -1.38 4.82 7.21
CA CYS A 44 -0.98 5.95 8.05
C CYS A 44 -1.33 7.27 7.36
N ALA A 45 -2.43 7.90 7.75
CA ALA A 45 -2.93 9.11 7.11
C ALA A 45 -1.91 10.27 7.08
N PRO A 46 -1.20 10.61 8.18
CA PRO A 46 -0.24 11.71 8.13
C PRO A 46 0.93 11.46 7.16
N VAL A 47 1.44 10.23 7.09
CA VAL A 47 2.53 9.88 6.18
C VAL A 47 2.06 9.95 4.73
N ILE A 48 0.87 9.40 4.46
CA ILE A 48 0.29 9.41 3.11
C ILE A 48 0.04 10.85 2.64
N ALA A 49 -0.46 11.71 3.51
CA ALA A 49 -0.69 13.12 3.20
C ALA A 49 0.61 13.85 2.86
N ARG A 50 1.67 13.60 3.63
CA ARG A 50 2.99 14.18 3.38
C ARG A 50 3.56 13.69 2.05
N GLU A 51 3.48 12.41 1.77
CA GLU A 51 3.95 11.83 0.52
C GLU A 51 3.21 12.38 -0.70
N ALA A 52 1.88 12.50 -0.60
CA ALA A 52 1.08 13.08 -1.66
C ALA A 52 1.50 14.51 -1.98
N LEU A 53 1.75 15.31 -0.96
CA LEU A 53 2.22 16.69 -1.10
C LEU A 53 3.60 16.73 -1.76
N GLU A 54 4.54 15.91 -1.28
CA GLU A 54 5.90 15.83 -1.81
C GLU A 54 5.92 15.37 -3.28
N GLN A 55 5.01 14.48 -3.66
CA GLN A 55 4.92 13.94 -5.02
C GLN A 55 4.02 14.76 -5.95
N GLY A 56 3.38 15.80 -5.43
CA GLY A 56 2.45 16.62 -6.22
C GLY A 56 1.21 15.85 -6.67
N LYS A 57 0.75 14.88 -5.87
CA LYS A 57 -0.42 14.05 -6.20
C LYS A 57 -1.62 14.45 -5.34
N PRO A 58 -2.86 14.33 -5.88
CA PRO A 58 -4.05 14.49 -5.05
C PRO A 58 -4.04 13.44 -3.92
N LEU A 59 -4.43 13.84 -2.72
CA LEU A 59 -4.46 12.96 -1.55
C LEU A 59 -5.28 11.70 -1.81
N LYS A 60 -6.45 11.85 -2.41
CA LYS A 60 -7.35 10.74 -2.72
C LYS A 60 -6.71 9.71 -3.67
N ALA A 61 -6.01 10.20 -4.68
CA ALA A 61 -5.31 9.34 -5.65
C ALA A 61 -4.17 8.57 -4.97
N HIS A 62 -3.43 9.20 -4.06
CA HIS A 62 -2.35 8.54 -3.34
C HIS A 62 -2.88 7.48 -2.38
N PHE A 63 -3.96 7.77 -1.65
CA PHE A 63 -4.64 6.76 -0.83
C PHE A 63 -5.10 5.56 -1.65
N ALA A 64 -5.72 5.81 -2.81
CA ALA A 64 -6.18 4.75 -3.70
C ALA A 64 -5.02 3.88 -4.17
N HIS A 65 -3.91 4.49 -4.57
CA HIS A 65 -2.70 3.78 -5.01
C HIS A 65 -2.16 2.86 -3.90
N LEU A 66 -1.99 3.39 -2.69
CA LEU A 66 -1.44 2.61 -1.58
C LEU A 66 -2.39 1.51 -1.12
N THR A 67 -3.70 1.72 -1.19
CA THR A 67 -4.70 0.70 -0.89
C THR A 67 -4.60 -0.46 -1.88
N VAL A 68 -4.56 -0.17 -3.18
CA VAL A 68 -4.41 -1.18 -4.24
C VAL A 68 -3.08 -1.92 -4.07
N HIS A 69 -2.00 -1.19 -3.83
CA HIS A 69 -0.68 -1.76 -3.61
C HIS A 69 -0.67 -2.76 -2.43
N GLY A 70 -1.23 -2.36 -1.30
CA GLY A 70 -1.34 -3.22 -0.12
C GLY A 70 -2.20 -4.46 -0.36
N LEU A 71 -3.32 -4.30 -1.07
CA LEU A 71 -4.18 -5.43 -1.43
C LEU A 71 -3.46 -6.44 -2.32
N LEU A 72 -2.67 -5.97 -3.28
CA LEU A 72 -1.89 -6.85 -4.15
C LEU A 72 -0.82 -7.61 -3.35
N HIS A 73 -0.18 -6.98 -2.37
CA HIS A 73 0.73 -7.67 -1.46
C HIS A 73 0.01 -8.80 -0.71
N LEU A 74 -1.21 -8.57 -0.24
CA LEU A 74 -2.00 -9.61 0.42
C LEU A 74 -2.34 -10.78 -0.51
N GLN A 75 -2.41 -10.52 -1.82
CA GLN A 75 -2.63 -11.55 -2.83
C GLN A 75 -1.36 -12.29 -3.23
N GLY A 76 -0.22 -11.93 -2.66
CA GLY A 76 1.06 -12.56 -2.95
C GLY A 76 1.91 -11.87 -4.01
N TYR A 77 1.48 -10.73 -4.54
CA TYR A 77 2.36 -9.94 -5.42
C TYR A 77 3.49 -9.34 -4.61
N ASP A 78 4.67 -9.32 -5.19
CA ASP A 78 5.86 -8.78 -4.55
C ASP A 78 6.58 -7.85 -5.53
N HIS A 79 7.36 -6.91 -4.99
CA HIS A 79 8.18 -6.00 -5.79
C HIS A 79 9.68 -6.25 -5.59
N VAL A 80 10.04 -7.42 -5.09
CA VAL A 80 11.43 -7.87 -4.97
C VAL A 80 11.85 -8.47 -6.31
N GLY A 81 12.71 -7.80 -7.02
CA GLY A 81 13.14 -8.22 -8.36
C GLY A 81 12.39 -7.50 -9.47
N THR A 82 13.06 -7.30 -10.59
CA THR A 82 12.57 -6.48 -11.71
C THR A 82 11.31 -7.04 -12.34
N ARG A 83 11.22 -8.35 -12.51
CA ARG A 83 10.08 -8.99 -13.15
C ARG A 83 8.82 -8.91 -12.30
N ASP A 84 8.96 -9.20 -10.99
CA ASP A 84 7.84 -9.15 -10.06
C ASP A 84 7.35 -7.73 -9.83
N SER A 85 8.28 -6.79 -9.75
CA SER A 85 7.97 -5.37 -9.67
C SER A 85 7.17 -4.89 -10.87
N ALA A 86 7.60 -5.25 -12.09
CA ALA A 86 6.90 -4.88 -13.31
C ALA A 86 5.48 -5.45 -13.37
N ARG A 87 5.30 -6.71 -12.95
CA ARG A 87 3.98 -7.36 -12.90
C ARG A 87 3.05 -6.66 -11.92
N MET A 88 3.55 -6.34 -10.74
CA MET A 88 2.78 -5.67 -9.71
C MET A 88 2.36 -4.27 -10.17
N GLU A 89 3.28 -3.49 -10.72
CA GLU A 89 3.00 -2.14 -11.21
C GLU A 89 1.99 -2.16 -12.37
N ALA A 90 2.09 -3.12 -13.28
CA ALA A 90 1.13 -3.27 -14.36
C ALA A 90 -0.28 -3.56 -13.83
N ARG A 91 -0.38 -4.38 -12.80
CA ARG A 91 -1.65 -4.70 -12.15
C ARG A 91 -2.23 -3.49 -11.42
N GLU A 92 -1.38 -2.73 -10.73
CA GLU A 92 -1.79 -1.49 -10.05
C GLU A 92 -2.36 -0.48 -11.06
N ARG A 93 -1.68 -0.24 -12.16
CA ARG A 93 -2.12 0.68 -13.22
C ARG A 93 -3.49 0.28 -13.74
N LYS A 94 -3.70 -1.01 -14.02
CA LYS A 94 -4.95 -1.53 -14.55
C LYS A 94 -6.10 -1.35 -13.56
N LEU A 95 -5.89 -1.68 -12.30
CA LEU A 95 -6.91 -1.56 -11.26
C LEU A 95 -7.27 -0.11 -10.98
N LEU A 96 -6.26 0.77 -10.91
CA LEU A 96 -6.48 2.19 -10.67
C LEU A 96 -7.20 2.85 -11.86
N ALA A 97 -6.88 2.46 -13.09
CA ALA A 97 -7.59 2.96 -14.27
C ALA A 97 -9.07 2.58 -14.23
N LYS A 98 -9.40 1.37 -13.80
CA LYS A 98 -10.80 0.95 -13.63
C LYS A 98 -11.55 1.76 -12.58
N LEU A 99 -10.84 2.24 -11.56
CA LEU A 99 -11.40 3.06 -10.50
C LEU A 99 -11.45 4.55 -10.86
N GLY A 100 -10.93 4.93 -12.02
CA GLY A 100 -10.92 6.32 -12.49
C GLY A 100 -9.71 7.13 -12.00
N TYR A 101 -8.64 6.48 -11.56
CA TYR A 101 -7.42 7.15 -11.12
C TYR A 101 -6.33 7.10 -12.19
N PRO A 102 -5.45 8.13 -12.23
CA PRO A 102 -4.34 8.12 -13.17
C PRO A 102 -3.27 7.09 -12.82
N ASP A 103 -2.39 6.81 -13.77
CA ASP A 103 -1.23 5.94 -13.56
C ASP A 103 -0.33 6.55 -12.47
N PRO A 104 -0.11 5.85 -11.33
CA PRO A 104 0.71 6.40 -10.24
C PRO A 104 2.20 6.49 -10.61
N TYR A 105 2.62 5.80 -11.67
CA TYR A 105 4.00 5.76 -12.12
C TYR A 105 4.26 6.66 -13.34
N ALA A 106 3.24 7.32 -13.86
CA ALA A 106 3.42 8.31 -14.89
C ALA A 106 4.08 9.56 -14.30
N GLY A 107 5.20 9.88 -14.81
CA GLY A 107 6.08 10.92 -14.29
C GLY A 107 5.54 12.34 -14.36
#